data_8371a0e7428ace8d49f178e2e249aaf3
#
_entry.id   8371a0e7428ace8d49f178e2e249aaf3
#
_cell.length_a   1.000
_cell.length_b   1.000
_cell.length_c   1.000
_cell.angle_alpha   90.00
_cell.angle_beta   90.00
_cell.angle_gamma   90.00
#
_symmetry.space_group_name_H-M   'P 1'
#
loop_
_entity.id
_entity.type
_entity.pdbx_description
1 polymer ?
#
loop_
_entity_poly.entity_id
_entity_poly.type
_entity_poly.pdbx_seq_one_letter_code
_entity_poly.pdbx_strand_id
1 'polypeptide(L)'
;MTHRKTTQYATPTRHDRPGTRWGGRARTGGTAHTGGRARTAYLARGALLTTAALLTVGASAPAAARDEPSGDWLRLTVTRGDGARPGDTRAALLRCDPPRGHAHAAQACDRLASANGDIGALAPTDGFCTMVYAPVTAHARGEWGGRPVEFTRTFANSCLLAAWTGPVFALDD
;
A
#
# COMPACT_ATOMS: atom_id res chain seq x y z
N MET A 1 -58.27 -18.33 -1.50
CA MET A 1 -57.34 -19.48 -1.70
C MET A 1 -56.00 -18.91 -2.09
N THR A 2 -55.09 -18.80 -1.12
CA THR A 2 -53.80 -18.10 -1.26
C THR A 2 -52.71 -19.14 -1.22
N HIS A 3 -52.12 -19.43 -2.37
CA HIS A 3 -50.96 -20.33 -2.48
C HIS A 3 -49.66 -19.60 -2.08
N ARG A 4 -49.11 -19.99 -0.95
CA ARG A 4 -47.78 -19.59 -0.47
C ARG A 4 -46.74 -20.49 -1.17
N LYS A 5 -45.95 -19.94 -2.11
CA LYS A 5 -44.75 -20.62 -2.64
C LYS A 5 -43.59 -20.48 -1.66
N THR A 6 -43.22 -21.59 -1.05
CA THR A 6 -42.02 -21.68 -0.21
C THR A 6 -40.83 -21.95 -1.14
N THR A 7 -39.91 -20.95 -1.25
CA THR A 7 -38.66 -21.12 -1.99
C THR A 7 -37.61 -21.70 -1.01
N GLN A 8 -37.24 -22.96 -1.25
CA GLN A 8 -36.15 -23.61 -0.53
C GLN A 8 -34.80 -23.11 -1.10
N TYR A 9 -34.00 -22.48 -0.26
CA TYR A 9 -32.62 -22.15 -0.58
C TYR A 9 -31.73 -23.36 -0.36
N ALA A 10 -31.09 -23.83 -1.43
CA ALA A 10 -30.11 -24.90 -1.39
C ALA A 10 -28.79 -24.38 -0.79
N THR A 11 -28.31 -25.07 0.22
CA THR A 11 -27.02 -24.81 0.87
C THR A 11 -25.88 -25.27 -0.06
N PRO A 12 -24.85 -24.45 -0.36
CA PRO A 12 -23.72 -24.92 -1.14
C PRO A 12 -22.82 -25.82 -0.30
N THR A 13 -22.58 -27.03 -0.79
CA THR A 13 -21.63 -28.00 -0.26
C THR A 13 -20.19 -27.46 -0.36
N ARG A 14 -19.51 -27.50 0.77
CA ARG A 14 -18.10 -27.18 0.95
C ARG A 14 -17.24 -28.20 0.18
N HIS A 15 -16.60 -27.78 -0.91
CA HIS A 15 -15.56 -28.56 -1.58
C HIS A 15 -14.24 -28.46 -0.78
N ASP A 16 -13.86 -29.56 -0.16
CA ASP A 16 -12.53 -29.79 0.40
C ASP A 16 -11.48 -29.73 -0.72
N ARG A 17 -10.51 -28.82 -0.58
CA ARG A 17 -9.33 -28.80 -1.44
C ARG A 17 -8.23 -29.64 -0.79
N PRO A 18 -7.62 -30.59 -1.52
CA PRO A 18 -6.48 -31.34 -0.99
C PRO A 18 -5.25 -30.42 -0.90
N GLY A 19 -4.64 -30.41 0.28
CA GLY A 19 -3.40 -29.68 0.57
C GLY A 19 -2.22 -30.24 -0.20
N THR A 20 -1.57 -29.42 -0.99
CA THR A 20 -0.25 -29.71 -1.55
C THR A 20 0.83 -29.42 -0.53
N ARG A 21 1.38 -30.50 0.02
CA ARG A 21 2.52 -30.51 0.93
C ARG A 21 3.81 -30.29 0.12
N TRP A 22 4.39 -29.11 0.17
CA TRP A 22 5.74 -28.88 -0.35
C TRP A 22 6.76 -29.22 0.71
N GLY A 23 7.46 -30.38 0.51
CA GLY A 23 8.61 -30.79 1.29
C GLY A 23 9.86 -30.04 0.85
N GLY A 24 10.30 -29.06 1.64
CA GLY A 24 11.62 -28.44 1.49
C GLY A 24 12.71 -29.35 2.01
N ARG A 25 13.60 -29.84 1.12
CA ARG A 25 14.83 -30.55 1.50
C ARG A 25 15.87 -29.55 2.00
N ALA A 26 16.22 -29.67 3.26
CA ALA A 26 17.45 -29.11 3.81
C ALA A 26 18.66 -29.82 3.19
N ARG A 27 19.56 -29.07 2.56
CA ARG A 27 20.91 -29.55 2.22
C ARG A 27 21.87 -28.95 3.24
N THR A 28 22.29 -29.81 4.15
CA THR A 28 23.52 -29.65 4.93
C THR A 28 24.70 -30.05 4.05
N GLY A 29 25.62 -29.13 3.85
CA GLY A 29 26.89 -29.38 3.21
C GLY A 29 27.99 -28.60 3.93
N GLY A 30 28.57 -29.22 4.95
CA GLY A 30 29.79 -28.75 5.57
C GLY A 30 30.99 -29.16 4.72
N THR A 31 31.95 -28.26 4.60
CA THR A 31 33.33 -28.62 4.33
C THR A 31 34.25 -27.79 5.19
N ALA A 32 34.79 -28.46 6.20
CA ALA A 32 35.94 -28.00 6.94
C ALA A 32 37.18 -28.10 6.06
N HIS A 33 37.96 -27.05 5.98
CA HIS A 33 39.36 -27.12 5.53
C HIS A 33 40.24 -26.67 6.69
N THR A 34 40.81 -27.68 7.33
CA THR A 34 42.01 -27.61 8.16
C THR A 34 43.22 -27.56 7.24
N GLY A 35 44.23 -26.77 7.64
CA GLY A 35 45.58 -27.04 7.23
C GLY A 35 46.42 -25.83 6.81
N GLY A 36 47.45 -25.57 7.58
CA GLY A 36 48.59 -24.84 7.06
C GLY A 36 49.30 -23.96 8.07
N ARG A 37 50.08 -24.60 8.97
CA ARG A 37 51.15 -23.92 9.71
C ARG A 37 52.26 -23.59 8.77
N ALA A 38 52.69 -22.36 8.67
CA ALA A 38 54.03 -21.99 8.25
C ALA A 38 54.53 -20.85 9.14
N ARG A 39 55.47 -21.22 10.02
CA ARG A 39 56.33 -20.27 10.74
C ARG A 39 57.38 -19.75 9.80
N THR A 40 57.49 -18.45 9.64
CA THR A 40 58.72 -17.84 9.18
C THR A 40 58.88 -16.51 9.93
N ALA A 41 59.85 -16.49 10.82
CA ALA A 41 60.32 -15.30 11.49
C ALA A 41 61.24 -14.56 10.51
N TYR A 42 60.97 -13.26 10.28
CA TYR A 42 61.92 -12.31 9.78
C TYR A 42 61.94 -11.06 10.66
N LEU A 43 63.02 -10.94 11.37
CA LEU A 43 63.45 -9.72 12.00
C LEU A 43 63.97 -8.76 10.92
N ALA A 44 63.33 -7.65 10.70
CA ALA A 44 63.95 -6.50 10.06
C ALA A 44 63.45 -5.18 10.69
N ARG A 45 64.44 -4.43 11.09
CA ARG A 45 64.37 -3.11 11.69
C ARG A 45 63.79 -2.06 10.73
N GLY A 46 63.10 -1.09 11.26
CA GLY A 46 63.16 0.32 10.83
C GLY A 46 62.05 0.73 9.89
N ALA A 47 61.27 1.60 10.41
CA ALA A 47 60.88 2.92 9.91
C ALA A 47 59.56 3.35 10.54
N LEU A 48 59.61 4.37 11.40
CA LEU A 48 58.47 5.12 11.83
C LEU A 48 57.87 5.83 10.60
N LEU A 49 56.72 5.33 10.14
CA LEU A 49 55.85 6.10 9.27
C LEU A 49 54.53 6.31 10.05
N THR A 50 54.38 7.51 10.56
CA THR A 50 53.14 8.04 11.13
C THR A 50 52.11 8.17 10.00
N THR A 51 51.31 7.14 9.78
CA THR A 51 50.12 7.27 8.94
C THR A 51 49.04 7.93 9.74
N ALA A 52 48.78 9.20 9.46
CA ALA A 52 47.60 9.91 9.92
C ALA A 52 46.38 9.24 9.31
N ALA A 53 45.66 8.46 10.12
CA ALA A 53 44.36 7.92 9.74
C ALA A 53 43.35 9.09 9.73
N LEU A 54 43.04 9.59 8.55
CA LEU A 54 41.91 10.48 8.30
C LEU A 54 40.63 9.68 8.57
N LEU A 55 40.11 9.80 9.79
CA LEU A 55 38.75 9.35 10.10
C LEU A 55 37.77 10.26 9.32
N THR A 56 37.35 9.85 8.15
CA THR A 56 36.19 10.42 7.47
C THR A 56 34.96 10.07 8.30
N VAL A 57 34.56 10.97 9.21
CA VAL A 57 33.25 10.94 9.84
C VAL A 57 32.24 11.14 8.69
N GLY A 58 31.71 10.06 8.16
CA GLY A 58 30.57 10.10 7.25
C GLY A 58 29.41 10.70 7.99
N ALA A 59 29.14 11.99 7.76
CA ALA A 59 27.92 12.63 8.19
C ALA A 59 26.77 11.93 7.46
N SER A 60 26.10 10.97 8.13
CA SER A 60 24.82 10.48 7.71
C SER A 60 23.87 11.67 7.71
N ALA A 61 23.55 12.20 6.53
CA ALA A 61 22.52 13.21 6.41
C ALA A 61 21.23 12.62 7.04
N PRO A 62 20.58 13.31 7.99
CA PRO A 62 19.32 12.86 8.52
C PRO A 62 18.38 12.73 7.31
N ALA A 63 17.87 11.52 7.07
CA ALA A 63 16.75 11.32 6.16
C ALA A 63 15.67 12.28 6.67
N ALA A 64 15.32 13.29 5.87
CA ALA A 64 14.28 14.23 6.23
C ALA A 64 13.04 13.38 6.57
N ALA A 65 12.72 13.34 7.85
CA ALA A 65 11.47 12.75 8.31
C ALA A 65 10.38 13.50 7.53
N ARG A 66 9.73 12.82 6.61
CA ARG A 66 8.52 13.37 5.99
C ARG A 66 7.57 13.54 7.14
N ASP A 67 7.15 14.78 7.40
CA ASP A 67 6.12 15.06 8.39
C ASP A 67 4.86 14.31 7.96
N GLU A 68 4.71 13.11 8.48
CA GLU A 68 3.46 12.36 8.32
C GLU A 68 2.40 13.15 9.09
N PRO A 69 1.26 13.45 8.45
CA PRO A 69 0.21 14.21 9.11
C PRO A 69 -0.26 13.47 10.36
N SER A 70 -0.46 14.17 11.47
CA SER A 70 -1.08 13.60 12.67
C SER A 70 -2.59 13.45 12.48
N GLY A 71 -3.19 12.44 13.13
CA GLY A 71 -4.63 12.14 13.05
C GLY A 71 -5.01 11.36 11.79
N ASP A 72 -6.29 11.37 11.46
CA ASP A 72 -6.81 10.66 10.29
C ASP A 72 -6.46 11.40 9.00
N TRP A 73 -5.70 10.76 8.14
CA TRP A 73 -5.27 11.33 6.87
C TRP A 73 -5.09 10.28 5.80
N LEU A 74 -5.38 10.65 4.56
CA LEU A 74 -5.16 9.81 3.38
C LEU A 74 -4.57 10.62 2.23
N ARG A 75 -3.50 10.11 1.63
CA ARG A 75 -3.04 10.56 0.33
C ARG A 75 -3.82 9.81 -0.73
N LEU A 76 -4.65 10.52 -1.46
CA LEU A 76 -5.52 9.99 -2.50
C LEU A 76 -4.90 10.26 -3.86
N THR A 77 -4.99 9.30 -4.76
CA THR A 77 -4.52 9.45 -6.15
C THR A 77 -5.52 8.77 -7.08
N VAL A 78 -5.84 9.44 -8.18
CA VAL A 78 -6.65 8.90 -9.27
C VAL A 78 -5.82 9.00 -10.55
N THR A 79 -5.62 7.86 -11.23
CA THR A 79 -4.90 7.78 -12.50
C THR A 79 -5.85 7.29 -13.58
N ARG A 80 -5.93 8.04 -14.69
CA ARG A 80 -6.73 7.70 -15.87
C ARG A 80 -5.87 6.92 -16.87
N GLY A 81 -6.44 5.86 -17.44
CA GLY A 81 -5.73 5.01 -18.38
C GLY A 81 -4.46 4.41 -17.78
N ASP A 82 -3.36 4.51 -18.50
CA ASP A 82 -2.02 4.08 -18.11
C ASP A 82 -1.20 5.17 -17.37
N GLY A 83 -1.78 6.37 -17.23
CA GLY A 83 -1.10 7.49 -16.57
C GLY A 83 0.05 8.11 -17.39
N ALA A 84 0.16 7.77 -18.67
CA ALA A 84 1.30 8.17 -19.49
C ALA A 84 1.28 9.65 -19.91
N ARG A 85 0.13 10.32 -19.81
CA ARG A 85 0.00 11.73 -20.20
C ARG A 85 0.07 12.67 -19.02
N PRO A 86 0.66 13.86 -19.16
CA PRO A 86 0.55 14.91 -18.17
C PRO A 86 -0.93 15.21 -17.88
N GLY A 87 -1.32 15.16 -16.60
CA GLY A 87 -2.69 15.39 -16.17
C GLY A 87 -3.59 14.14 -16.06
N ASP A 88 -3.11 12.97 -16.47
CA ASP A 88 -3.83 11.71 -16.25
C ASP A 88 -3.89 11.33 -14.76
N THR A 89 -2.99 11.87 -13.95
CA THR A 89 -2.95 11.62 -12.51
C THR A 89 -3.35 12.86 -11.73
N ARG A 90 -4.29 12.70 -10.80
CA ARG A 90 -4.69 13.69 -9.80
C ARG A 90 -4.38 13.16 -8.42
N ALA A 91 -3.95 14.03 -7.51
CA ALA A 91 -3.66 13.66 -6.14
C ALA A 91 -4.13 14.73 -5.17
N ALA A 92 -4.58 14.29 -3.98
CA ALA A 92 -4.92 15.16 -2.88
C ALA A 92 -4.43 14.55 -1.56
N LEU A 93 -4.19 15.39 -0.56
CA LEU A 93 -3.94 14.96 0.80
C LEU A 93 -5.17 15.31 1.64
N LEU A 94 -6.05 14.34 1.84
CA LEU A 94 -7.20 14.47 2.72
C LEU A 94 -6.75 14.37 4.17
N ARG A 95 -7.18 15.32 5.00
CA ARG A 95 -7.06 15.28 6.46
C ARG A 95 -8.45 15.40 7.04
N CYS A 96 -8.74 14.68 8.11
CA CYS A 96 -10.08 14.62 8.68
C CYS A 96 -10.21 15.23 10.10
N ASP A 97 -9.13 15.76 10.62
CA ASP A 97 -9.15 16.50 11.90
C ASP A 97 -8.28 17.78 11.83
N PRO A 98 -8.89 18.94 11.50
CA PRO A 98 -10.20 19.16 10.86
C PRO A 98 -10.19 18.78 9.36
N PRO A 99 -11.39 18.54 8.73
CA PRO A 99 -11.48 18.20 7.32
C PRO A 99 -10.87 19.27 6.40
N ARG A 100 -9.87 18.91 5.58
CA ARG A 100 -9.14 19.82 4.67
C ARG A 100 -8.30 19.10 3.63
N GLY A 101 -7.79 19.85 2.66
CA GLY A 101 -6.84 19.37 1.65
C GLY A 101 -7.49 18.63 0.48
N HIS A 102 -8.82 18.69 0.40
CA HIS A 102 -9.66 18.08 -0.64
C HIS A 102 -10.88 18.96 -0.85
N ALA A 103 -11.36 19.11 -2.08
CA ALA A 103 -12.51 19.97 -2.38
C ALA A 103 -13.76 19.59 -1.56
N HIS A 104 -13.98 18.28 -1.41
CA HIS A 104 -15.10 17.71 -0.65
C HIS A 104 -14.65 17.09 0.68
N ALA A 105 -13.69 17.71 1.40
CA ALA A 105 -13.07 17.11 2.57
C ALA A 105 -14.06 16.64 3.63
N ALA A 106 -15.06 17.45 3.98
CA ALA A 106 -16.04 17.08 5.00
C ALA A 106 -16.82 15.82 4.62
N GLN A 107 -17.42 15.81 3.41
CA GLN A 107 -18.19 14.65 2.94
C GLN A 107 -17.33 13.40 2.76
N ALA A 108 -16.07 13.57 2.31
CA ALA A 108 -15.14 12.47 2.17
C ALA A 108 -14.77 11.87 3.54
N CYS A 109 -14.52 12.71 4.55
CA CYS A 109 -14.25 12.26 5.91
C CYS A 109 -15.45 11.56 6.54
N ASP A 110 -16.68 12.11 6.40
CA ASP A 110 -17.90 11.47 6.88
C ASP A 110 -18.11 10.09 6.23
N ARG A 111 -17.84 10.00 4.93
CA ARG A 111 -17.95 8.76 4.18
C ARG A 111 -16.95 7.71 4.68
N LEU A 112 -15.70 8.10 4.90
CA LEU A 112 -14.66 7.22 5.44
C LEU A 112 -14.95 6.81 6.88
N ALA A 113 -15.46 7.74 7.72
CA ALA A 113 -15.83 7.45 9.09
C ALA A 113 -16.92 6.37 9.18
N SER A 114 -17.90 6.37 8.25
CA SER A 114 -18.96 5.35 8.20
C SER A 114 -18.42 3.92 7.96
N ALA A 115 -17.22 3.78 7.42
CA ALA A 115 -16.53 2.52 7.15
C ALA A 115 -15.25 2.35 8.01
N ASN A 116 -15.04 3.17 9.05
CA ASN A 116 -13.84 3.16 9.89
C ASN A 116 -12.53 3.24 9.07
N GLY A 117 -12.53 4.02 7.98
CA GLY A 117 -11.39 4.21 7.09
C GLY A 117 -11.18 3.10 6.06
N ASP A 118 -11.97 2.04 6.08
CA ASP A 118 -11.90 0.96 5.09
C ASP A 118 -12.63 1.35 3.80
N ILE A 119 -11.87 1.81 2.81
CA ILE A 119 -12.41 2.22 1.50
C ILE A 119 -13.05 1.03 0.77
N GLY A 120 -12.55 -0.19 0.99
CA GLY A 120 -13.09 -1.41 0.38
C GLY A 120 -14.48 -1.78 0.90
N ALA A 121 -14.81 -1.37 2.12
CA ALA A 121 -16.09 -1.62 2.78
C ALA A 121 -17.15 -0.52 2.51
N LEU A 122 -16.82 0.53 1.76
CA LEU A 122 -17.79 1.55 1.38
C LEU A 122 -18.94 0.93 0.58
N ALA A 123 -20.19 1.18 1.01
CA ALA A 123 -21.34 0.72 0.27
C ALA A 123 -21.51 1.56 -1.01
N PRO A 124 -21.72 0.95 -2.18
CA PRO A 124 -22.00 1.70 -3.40
C PRO A 124 -23.26 2.56 -3.24
N THR A 125 -23.25 3.72 -3.89
CA THR A 125 -24.46 4.52 -4.05
C THR A 125 -25.24 4.05 -5.27
N ASP A 126 -26.57 4.09 -5.19
CA ASP A 126 -27.44 3.80 -6.32
C ASP A 126 -27.20 4.82 -7.44
N GLY A 127 -27.00 4.34 -8.66
CA GLY A 127 -26.78 5.18 -9.82
C GLY A 127 -26.56 4.36 -11.08
N PHE A 128 -26.95 4.92 -12.23
CA PHE A 128 -26.70 4.29 -13.53
C PHE A 128 -25.41 4.86 -14.11
N CYS A 129 -24.44 3.99 -14.39
CA CYS A 129 -23.24 4.34 -15.09
C CYS A 129 -23.28 3.86 -16.54
N THR A 130 -22.70 4.64 -17.44
CA THR A 130 -22.54 4.24 -18.83
C THR A 130 -21.59 3.04 -18.93
N MET A 131 -21.77 2.21 -19.96
CA MET A 131 -20.92 1.04 -20.24
C MET A 131 -19.61 1.41 -20.97
N VAL A 132 -19.27 2.70 -21.02
CA VAL A 132 -18.02 3.17 -21.65
C VAL A 132 -16.83 2.67 -20.83
N TYR A 133 -15.90 2.00 -21.50
CA TYR A 133 -14.65 1.56 -20.88
C TYR A 133 -13.59 2.66 -21.00
N ALA A 134 -13.34 3.35 -19.91
CA ALA A 134 -12.32 4.39 -19.74
C ALA A 134 -11.70 4.21 -18.35
N PRO A 135 -10.77 3.24 -18.18
CA PRO A 135 -10.34 2.77 -16.88
C PRO A 135 -9.69 3.87 -16.06
N VAL A 136 -9.99 3.86 -14.76
CA VAL A 136 -9.38 4.73 -13.76
C VAL A 136 -8.92 3.88 -12.58
N THR A 137 -7.70 4.15 -12.11
CA THR A 137 -7.13 3.48 -10.94
C THR A 137 -7.12 4.45 -9.77
N ALA A 138 -7.81 4.07 -8.70
CA ALA A 138 -7.80 4.79 -7.44
C ALA A 138 -6.79 4.14 -6.50
N HIS A 139 -5.97 4.97 -5.87
CA HIS A 139 -5.00 4.57 -4.86
C HIS A 139 -5.13 5.48 -3.65
N ALA A 140 -5.15 4.90 -2.45
CA ALA A 140 -5.08 5.62 -1.20
C ALA A 140 -4.05 4.99 -0.27
N ARG A 141 -3.32 5.82 0.47
CA ARG A 141 -2.44 5.39 1.55
C ARG A 141 -2.44 6.44 2.64
N GLY A 142 -2.36 6.00 3.89
CA GLY A 142 -2.36 6.89 5.02
C GLY A 142 -2.65 6.18 6.32
N GLU A 143 -3.33 6.88 7.21
CA GLU A 143 -3.66 6.38 8.54
C GLU A 143 -5.10 6.77 8.90
N TRP A 144 -5.81 5.85 9.57
CA TRP A 144 -7.16 6.05 10.09
C TRP A 144 -7.30 5.38 11.44
N GLY A 145 -7.64 6.14 12.47
CA GLY A 145 -7.75 5.63 13.84
C GLY A 145 -6.47 4.94 14.32
N GLY A 146 -5.29 5.48 13.98
CA GLY A 146 -3.99 4.91 14.32
C GLY A 146 -3.63 3.62 13.55
N ARG A 147 -4.39 3.26 12.51
CA ARG A 147 -4.13 2.07 11.68
C ARG A 147 -3.74 2.47 10.27
N PRO A 148 -2.74 1.81 9.68
CA PRO A 148 -2.37 2.08 8.30
C PRO A 148 -3.50 1.70 7.35
N VAL A 149 -3.75 2.56 6.36
CA VAL A 149 -4.71 2.35 5.28
C VAL A 149 -3.93 2.23 3.97
N GLU A 150 -4.20 1.17 3.23
CA GLU A 150 -3.69 0.94 1.88
C GLU A 150 -4.84 0.45 1.01
N PHE A 151 -5.10 1.12 -0.11
CA PHE A 151 -6.17 0.75 -1.03
C PHE A 151 -5.73 0.99 -2.46
N THR A 152 -5.94 0.02 -3.33
CA THR A 152 -5.74 0.16 -4.78
C THR A 152 -6.82 -0.61 -5.53
N ARG A 153 -7.51 0.06 -6.44
CA ARG A 153 -8.53 -0.57 -7.29
C ARG A 153 -8.67 0.14 -8.62
N THR A 154 -8.79 -0.64 -9.70
CA THR A 154 -9.13 -0.13 -11.03
C THR A 154 -10.62 -0.31 -11.28
N PHE A 155 -11.26 0.75 -11.72
CA PHE A 155 -12.67 0.80 -12.11
C PHE A 155 -12.76 0.96 -13.63
N ALA A 156 -13.83 0.42 -14.24
CA ALA A 156 -14.02 0.48 -15.67
C ALA A 156 -14.20 1.91 -16.21
N ASN A 157 -14.63 2.85 -15.35
CA ASN A 157 -14.72 4.28 -15.65
C ASN A 157 -14.87 5.11 -14.37
N SER A 158 -14.78 6.44 -14.50
CA SER A 158 -14.90 7.37 -13.38
C SER A 158 -16.29 7.37 -12.73
N CYS A 159 -17.35 7.07 -13.48
CA CYS A 159 -18.69 6.95 -12.93
C CYS A 159 -18.78 5.80 -11.91
N LEU A 160 -18.21 4.63 -12.24
CA LEU A 160 -18.16 3.50 -11.30
C LEU A 160 -17.26 3.80 -10.10
N LEU A 161 -16.14 4.51 -10.28
CA LEU A 161 -15.34 4.99 -9.17
C LEU A 161 -16.18 5.85 -8.22
N ALA A 162 -16.87 6.86 -8.76
CA ALA A 162 -17.72 7.75 -7.98
C ALA A 162 -18.88 7.02 -7.28
N ALA A 163 -19.53 6.09 -7.97
CA ALA A 163 -20.62 5.27 -7.39
C ALA A 163 -20.13 4.44 -6.19
N TRP A 164 -18.91 3.89 -6.24
CA TRP A 164 -18.36 3.09 -5.15
C TRP A 164 -17.78 3.90 -4.01
N THR A 165 -17.09 5.00 -4.30
CA THR A 165 -16.30 5.73 -3.29
C THR A 165 -16.93 7.06 -2.88
N GLY A 166 -17.96 7.51 -3.61
CA GLY A 166 -18.59 8.81 -3.40
C GLY A 166 -17.57 9.95 -3.55
N PRO A 167 -17.58 10.93 -2.65
CA PRO A 167 -16.72 12.10 -2.75
C PRO A 167 -15.24 11.82 -2.43
N VAL A 168 -14.89 10.62 -1.93
CA VAL A 168 -13.51 10.33 -1.47
C VAL A 168 -12.49 10.52 -2.59
N PHE A 169 -12.80 10.12 -3.82
CA PHE A 169 -11.92 10.26 -4.97
C PHE A 169 -12.40 11.27 -6.01
N ALA A 170 -13.26 12.22 -5.62
CA ALA A 170 -13.64 13.35 -6.46
C ALA A 170 -12.51 14.41 -6.45
N LEU A 171 -11.45 14.18 -7.24
CA LEU A 171 -10.22 14.99 -7.26
C LEU A 171 -10.15 15.95 -8.46
N ASP A 172 -11.22 16.09 -9.23
CA ASP A 172 -11.23 16.80 -10.52
C ASP A 172 -11.77 18.24 -10.44
N ASP A 173 -12.07 18.73 -9.26
CA ASP A 173 -12.65 20.07 -9.03
C ASP A 173 -11.58 21.15 -8.83
#